data_312793a6b291f9d49c04eea293103f73
#
_entry.id   312793a6b291f9d49c04eea293103f73
#
_cell.length_a   1.000
_cell.length_b   1.000
_cell.length_c   1.000
_cell.angle_alpha   90.00
_cell.angle_beta   90.00
_cell.angle_gamma   90.00
#
_symmetry.space_group_name_H-M   'P 1'
#
loop_
_entity.id
_entity.type
_entity.pdbx_description
1 polymer ?
#
loop_
_entity_poly.entity_id
_entity_poly.type
_entity_poly.pdbx_seq_one_letter_code
_entity_poly.pdbx_strand_id
1 'polypeptide(L)'
;MRYILQYIRKYPFSCLCIAVIWVVCLIPIPESPLKHVRFIDKWTHIALYFCTCGVIWTEYLRHHPLNQQSSTFSWRKLIRWGWLAPVIMGGLIELAQTYCTGGMRNGDWLDFLANATGTTLMLGVGTLWVWFRAKG
;
A
#
# COMPACT_ATOMS: atom_id res chain seq x y z
N MET A 1 -4.42 23.44 1.48
CA MET A 1 -3.49 23.23 0.34
C MET A 1 -2.01 23.13 0.75
N ARG A 2 -1.47 23.99 1.60
CA ARG A 2 -0.06 23.95 2.07
C ARG A 2 0.33 22.63 2.74
N TYR A 3 -0.53 22.02 3.58
CA TYR A 3 -0.25 20.75 4.26
C TYR A 3 -0.12 19.57 3.30
N ILE A 4 -0.98 19.46 2.29
CA ILE A 4 -0.93 18.38 1.29
C ILE A 4 0.39 18.45 0.51
N LEU A 5 0.81 19.63 0.06
CA LEU A 5 2.08 19.83 -0.64
C LEU A 5 3.29 19.45 0.23
N GLN A 6 3.23 19.73 1.55
CA GLN A 6 4.28 19.31 2.48
C GLN A 6 4.37 17.79 2.60
N TYR A 7 3.23 17.08 2.66
CA TYR A 7 3.22 15.61 2.69
C TYR A 7 3.73 15.01 1.39
N ILE A 8 3.32 15.53 0.22
CA ILE A 8 3.82 15.07 -1.08
C ILE A 8 5.33 15.26 -1.20
N ARG A 9 5.86 16.41 -0.73
CA ARG A 9 7.31 16.65 -0.71
C ARG A 9 8.06 15.75 0.27
N LYS A 10 7.43 15.37 1.37
CA LYS A 10 8.04 14.53 2.40
C LYS A 10 8.02 13.06 2.03
N TYR A 11 6.95 12.59 1.36
CA TYR A 11 6.72 11.19 1.01
C TYR A 11 6.40 11.02 -0.49
N PRO A 12 7.29 11.44 -1.40
CA PRO A 12 7.00 11.49 -2.83
C PRO A 12 6.75 10.11 -3.44
N PHE A 13 7.53 9.11 -3.05
CA PHE A 13 7.40 7.75 -3.60
C PHE A 13 6.14 7.05 -3.10
N SER A 14 5.78 7.23 -1.83
CA SER A 14 4.50 6.72 -1.29
C SER A 14 3.32 7.33 -2.02
N CYS A 15 3.33 8.64 -2.24
CA CYS A 15 2.26 9.32 -2.99
C CYS A 15 2.19 8.84 -4.44
N LEU A 16 3.33 8.62 -5.09
CA LEU A 16 3.39 8.07 -6.45
C LEU A 16 2.82 6.66 -6.50
N CYS A 17 3.24 5.75 -5.60
CA CYS A 17 2.72 4.39 -5.54
C CYS A 17 1.21 4.36 -5.33
N ILE A 18 0.69 5.17 -4.41
CA ILE A 18 -0.75 5.29 -4.17
C ILE A 18 -1.48 5.75 -5.45
N ALA A 19 -0.98 6.79 -6.12
CA ALA A 19 -1.56 7.27 -7.36
C ALA A 19 -1.56 6.19 -8.46
N VAL A 20 -0.45 5.45 -8.60
CA VAL A 20 -0.33 4.35 -9.56
C VAL A 20 -1.35 3.24 -9.26
N ILE A 21 -1.53 2.85 -8.00
CA ILE A 21 -2.54 1.85 -7.61
C ILE A 21 -3.94 2.30 -8.04
N TRP A 22 -4.33 3.53 -7.71
CA TRP A 22 -5.63 4.06 -8.10
C TRP A 22 -5.84 4.02 -9.61
N VAL A 23 -4.84 4.47 -10.38
CA VAL A 23 -4.90 4.47 -11.85
C VAL A 23 -5.02 3.04 -12.37
N VAL A 24 -4.13 2.13 -11.98
CA VAL A 24 -4.08 0.75 -12.47
C VAL A 24 -5.36 -0.03 -12.11
N CYS A 25 -5.89 0.19 -10.91
CA CYS A 25 -7.10 -0.51 -10.47
C CYS A 25 -8.38 0.02 -11.14
N LEU A 26 -8.43 1.27 -11.56
CA LEU A 26 -9.63 1.85 -12.17
C LEU A 26 -9.64 1.81 -13.72
N ILE A 27 -8.47 1.69 -14.35
CA ILE A 27 -8.39 1.56 -15.81
C ILE A 27 -8.85 0.16 -16.24
N PRO A 28 -9.65 0.03 -17.32
CA PRO A 28 -9.96 -1.28 -17.91
C PRO A 28 -8.68 -1.95 -18.38
N ILE A 29 -8.42 -3.16 -17.90
CA ILE A 29 -7.27 -3.94 -18.36
C ILE A 29 -7.65 -4.63 -19.67
N PRO A 30 -6.90 -4.40 -20.79
CA PRO A 30 -7.10 -5.15 -22.02
C PRO A 30 -6.89 -6.65 -21.75
N GLU A 31 -7.50 -7.48 -22.60
CA GLU A 31 -7.37 -8.93 -22.47
C GLU A 31 -5.90 -9.36 -22.44
N SER A 32 -5.47 -9.86 -21.29
CA SER A 32 -4.08 -10.30 -21.10
C SER A 32 -3.95 -11.77 -21.48
N PRO A 33 -2.85 -12.18 -22.16
CA PRO A 33 -2.54 -13.59 -22.41
C PRO A 33 -2.37 -14.40 -21.12
N LEU A 34 -2.22 -13.74 -19.97
CA LEU A 34 -2.09 -14.35 -18.64
C LEU A 34 -3.43 -14.74 -17.99
N LYS A 35 -4.58 -14.53 -18.66
CA LYS A 35 -5.90 -14.96 -18.15
C LYS A 35 -5.97 -16.45 -17.81
N HIS A 36 -5.10 -17.26 -18.41
CA HIS A 36 -5.04 -18.71 -18.13
C HIS A 36 -4.35 -19.08 -16.83
N VAL A 37 -3.62 -18.13 -16.19
CA VAL A 37 -2.97 -18.37 -14.91
C VAL A 37 -3.99 -18.12 -13.79
N ARG A 38 -4.32 -19.20 -13.09
CA ARG A 38 -5.29 -19.16 -11.98
C ARG A 38 -4.83 -18.18 -10.91
N PHE A 39 -5.71 -17.24 -10.53
CA PHE A 39 -5.45 -16.23 -9.51
C PHE A 39 -4.31 -15.24 -9.79
N ILE A 40 -3.88 -15.07 -11.05
CA ILE A 40 -2.83 -14.09 -11.37
C ILE A 40 -3.18 -12.69 -10.89
N ASP A 41 -4.45 -12.31 -10.99
CA ASP A 41 -4.97 -11.04 -10.53
C ASP A 41 -4.76 -10.88 -9.01
N LYS A 42 -5.10 -11.89 -8.21
CA LYS A 42 -4.91 -11.88 -6.76
C LYS A 42 -3.43 -11.76 -6.36
N TRP A 43 -2.54 -12.46 -7.04
CA TRP A 43 -1.10 -12.35 -6.82
C TRP A 43 -0.58 -10.95 -7.15
N THR A 44 -1.11 -10.33 -8.20
CA THR A 44 -0.77 -8.95 -8.57
C THR A 44 -1.20 -7.98 -7.48
N HIS A 45 -2.40 -8.12 -6.92
CA HIS A 45 -2.89 -7.31 -5.80
C HIS A 45 -2.00 -7.47 -4.55
N ILE A 46 -1.66 -8.71 -4.17
CA ILE A 46 -0.74 -8.98 -3.04
C ILE A 46 0.60 -8.28 -3.26
N ALA A 47 1.23 -8.48 -4.41
CA ALA A 47 2.55 -7.90 -4.72
C ALA A 47 2.51 -6.36 -4.72
N LEU A 48 1.49 -5.78 -5.35
CA LEU A 48 1.32 -4.33 -5.48
C LEU A 48 1.19 -3.66 -4.11
N TYR A 49 0.33 -4.21 -3.25
CA TYR A 49 0.14 -3.69 -1.89
C TYR A 49 1.33 -3.95 -0.98
N PHE A 50 1.97 -5.11 -1.09
CA PHE A 50 3.21 -5.41 -0.37
C PHE A 50 4.31 -4.40 -0.70
N CYS A 51 4.57 -4.16 -1.98
CA CYS A 51 5.59 -3.20 -2.43
C CYS A 51 5.26 -1.77 -2.02
N THR A 52 4.01 -1.34 -2.17
CA THR A 52 3.59 0.01 -1.79
C THR A 52 3.74 0.24 -0.29
N CYS A 53 3.33 -0.72 0.54
CA CYS A 53 3.54 -0.62 1.99
C CYS A 53 5.03 -0.63 2.34
N GLY A 54 5.86 -1.39 1.61
CA GLY A 54 7.31 -1.36 1.75
C GLY A 54 7.90 0.03 1.48
N VAL A 55 7.43 0.71 0.44
CA VAL A 55 7.82 2.10 0.16
C VAL A 55 7.39 3.04 1.28
N ILE A 56 6.14 2.94 1.76
CA ILE A 56 5.64 3.76 2.87
C ILE A 56 6.51 3.55 4.13
N TRP A 57 6.85 2.29 4.45
CA TRP A 57 7.69 1.97 5.60
C TRP A 57 9.09 2.54 5.47
N THR A 58 9.73 2.37 4.31
CA THR A 58 11.09 2.88 4.06
C THR A 58 11.14 4.40 4.10
N GLU A 59 10.19 5.10 3.48
CA GLU A 59 10.13 6.56 3.54
C GLU A 59 9.85 7.07 4.96
N TYR A 60 8.94 6.41 5.70
CA TYR A 60 8.67 6.77 7.09
C TYR A 60 9.92 6.65 7.94
N LEU A 61 10.65 5.52 7.85
CA LEU A 61 11.87 5.28 8.62
C LEU A 61 13.03 6.21 8.23
N ARG A 62 13.09 6.64 6.98
CA ARG A 62 14.08 7.67 6.54
C ARG A 62 13.85 9.01 7.23
N HIS A 63 12.60 9.41 7.42
CA HIS A 63 12.23 10.67 8.06
C HIS A 63 12.12 10.61 9.58
N HIS A 64 12.05 9.39 10.14
CA HIS A 64 11.90 9.13 11.56
C HIS A 64 12.89 8.05 12.00
N PRO A 65 14.20 8.36 12.08
CA PRO A 65 15.22 7.38 12.41
C PRO A 65 15.03 6.81 13.82
N LEU A 66 15.45 5.57 14.01
CA LEU A 66 15.34 4.82 15.27
C LEU A 66 16.38 5.24 16.31
N ASN A 67 17.06 6.37 16.15
CA ASN A 67 18.11 6.82 17.06
C ASN A 67 17.53 7.24 18.41
N GLN A 68 18.13 6.75 19.49
CA GLN A 68 17.65 6.94 20.87
C GLN A 68 17.62 8.41 21.33
N GLN A 69 18.40 9.29 20.74
CA GLN A 69 18.61 10.67 21.22
C GLN A 69 17.57 11.69 20.75
N SER A 70 16.82 11.39 19.69
CA SER A 70 15.74 12.25 19.18
C SER A 70 14.69 11.43 18.43
N SER A 71 14.13 10.42 19.07
CA SER A 71 13.20 9.51 18.41
C SER A 71 11.87 10.21 18.09
N THR A 72 11.75 10.68 16.85
CA THR A 72 10.46 11.07 16.26
C THR A 72 9.69 9.84 15.76
N PHE A 73 10.27 8.65 15.91
CA PHE A 73 9.66 7.38 15.52
C PHE A 73 8.45 7.05 16.39
N SER A 74 7.38 6.61 15.76
CA SER A 74 6.17 6.19 16.46
C SER A 74 5.54 4.97 15.78
N TRP A 75 5.51 3.85 16.49
CA TRP A 75 4.84 2.63 16.05
C TRP A 75 3.36 2.87 15.68
N ARG A 76 2.64 3.67 16.47
CA ARG A 76 1.24 4.00 16.21
C ARG A 76 1.04 4.71 14.87
N LYS A 77 1.94 5.64 14.53
CA LYS A 77 1.90 6.35 13.24
C LYS A 77 2.25 5.40 12.10
N LEU A 78 3.29 4.58 12.26
CA LEU A 78 3.74 3.64 11.26
C LEU A 78 2.66 2.59 10.94
N ILE A 79 2.04 1.99 11.95
CA ILE A 79 0.94 1.03 11.76
C ILE A 79 -0.27 1.71 11.11
N ARG A 80 -0.63 2.91 11.55
CA ARG A 80 -1.76 3.64 10.99
C ARG A 80 -1.58 3.95 9.50
N TRP A 81 -0.42 4.43 9.10
CA TRP A 81 -0.16 4.84 7.72
C TRP A 81 0.41 3.73 6.85
N GLY A 82 1.17 2.79 7.42
CA GLY A 82 1.83 1.71 6.71
C GLY A 82 1.04 0.39 6.68
N TRP A 83 -0.10 0.31 7.37
CA TRP A 83 -0.96 -0.87 7.37
C TRP A 83 -2.45 -0.50 7.27
N LEU A 84 -3.00 0.24 8.25
CA LEU A 84 -4.45 0.51 8.31
C LEU A 84 -4.93 1.35 7.13
N ALA A 85 -4.22 2.42 6.78
CA ALA A 85 -4.60 3.29 5.67
C ALA A 85 -4.58 2.55 4.30
N PRO A 86 -3.56 1.75 3.95
CA PRO A 86 -3.59 0.91 2.74
C PRO A 86 -4.72 -0.13 2.74
N VAL A 87 -5.05 -0.76 3.88
CA VAL A 87 -6.19 -1.69 3.95
C VAL A 87 -7.51 -0.97 3.65
N ILE A 88 -7.75 0.18 4.27
CA ILE A 88 -8.94 1.00 4.00
C ILE A 88 -8.96 1.44 2.53
N MET A 89 -7.82 1.89 2.01
CA MET A 89 -7.70 2.28 0.60
C MET A 89 -8.06 1.12 -0.34
N GLY A 90 -7.62 -0.11 -0.03
CA GLY A 90 -7.99 -1.30 -0.79
C GLY A 90 -9.50 -1.50 -0.86
N GLY A 91 -10.19 -1.40 0.28
CA GLY A 91 -11.66 -1.48 0.31
C GLY A 91 -12.34 -0.37 -0.50
N LEU A 92 -11.84 0.86 -0.42
CA LEU A 92 -12.37 1.99 -1.19
C LEU A 92 -12.18 1.80 -2.70
N ILE A 93 -11.07 1.22 -3.12
CA ILE A 93 -10.81 0.91 -4.53
C ILE A 93 -11.80 -0.15 -5.04
N GLU A 94 -12.06 -1.22 -4.29
CA GLU A 94 -13.06 -2.23 -4.67
C GLU A 94 -14.48 -1.63 -4.79
N LEU A 95 -14.85 -0.75 -3.87
CA LEU A 95 -16.10 0.00 -3.97
C LEU A 95 -16.12 0.91 -5.20
N ALA A 96 -15.04 1.63 -5.48
CA ALA A 96 -14.93 2.47 -6.65
C ALA A 96 -15.01 1.67 -7.96
N GLN A 97 -14.40 0.48 -8.01
CA GLN A 97 -14.52 -0.44 -9.13
C GLN A 97 -15.98 -0.84 -9.38
N THR A 98 -16.70 -1.18 -8.32
CA THR A 98 -18.11 -1.59 -8.42
C THR A 98 -19.02 -0.46 -8.89
N TYR A 99 -18.85 0.75 -8.36
CA TYR A 99 -19.82 1.83 -8.56
C TYR A 99 -19.39 2.90 -9.56
N CYS A 100 -18.09 3.08 -9.80
CA CYS A 100 -17.57 4.23 -10.58
C CYS A 100 -17.04 3.85 -11.95
N THR A 101 -16.93 2.56 -12.30
CA THR A 101 -16.37 2.15 -13.60
C THR A 101 -17.40 1.86 -14.67
N GLY A 102 -18.70 2.09 -14.41
CA GLY A 102 -19.76 1.84 -15.38
C GLY A 102 -19.86 0.36 -15.82
N GLY A 103 -19.47 -0.58 -14.97
CA GLY A 103 -19.46 -2.02 -15.27
C GLY A 103 -18.22 -2.53 -16.00
N MET A 104 -17.23 -1.66 -16.28
CA MET A 104 -15.96 -2.08 -16.91
C MET A 104 -15.07 -2.89 -15.95
N ARG A 105 -15.21 -2.67 -14.66
CA ARG A 105 -14.56 -3.44 -13.59
C ARG A 105 -15.59 -3.79 -12.51
N ASN A 106 -15.51 -4.98 -11.99
CA ASN A 106 -16.30 -5.40 -10.85
C ASN A 106 -15.37 -5.55 -9.64
N GLY A 107 -15.69 -4.84 -8.54
CA GLY A 107 -15.01 -5.04 -7.30
C GLY A 107 -15.19 -6.48 -6.80
N ASP A 108 -14.12 -7.10 -6.34
CA ASP A 108 -14.12 -8.47 -5.86
C ASP A 108 -13.67 -8.51 -4.40
N TRP A 109 -14.47 -9.12 -3.56
CA TRP A 109 -14.11 -9.38 -2.17
C TRP A 109 -12.76 -10.11 -2.01
N LEU A 110 -12.42 -11.00 -2.95
CA LEU A 110 -11.13 -11.69 -2.93
C LEU A 110 -9.97 -10.75 -3.27
N ASP A 111 -10.18 -9.71 -4.06
CA ASP A 111 -9.18 -8.68 -4.34
C ASP A 111 -8.92 -7.82 -3.10
N PHE A 112 -9.98 -7.48 -2.36
CA PHE A 112 -9.81 -6.83 -1.07
C PHE A 112 -9.00 -7.69 -0.08
N LEU A 113 -9.28 -9.01 0.00
CA LEU A 113 -8.49 -9.92 0.83
C LEU A 113 -7.04 -10.02 0.37
N ALA A 114 -6.80 -10.04 -0.94
CA ALA A 114 -5.44 -10.03 -1.51
C ALA A 114 -4.69 -8.74 -1.13
N ASN A 115 -5.35 -7.57 -1.23
CA ASN A 115 -4.81 -6.28 -0.80
C ASN A 115 -4.43 -6.28 0.68
N ALA A 116 -5.34 -6.75 1.55
CA ALA A 116 -5.11 -6.85 2.99
C ALA A 116 -3.99 -7.85 3.33
N THR A 117 -3.89 -8.94 2.58
CA THR A 117 -2.82 -9.94 2.74
C THR A 117 -1.46 -9.33 2.42
N GLY A 118 -1.31 -8.68 1.26
CA GLY A 118 -0.06 -8.01 0.87
C GLY A 118 0.40 -6.98 1.91
N THR A 119 -0.54 -6.16 2.38
CA THR A 119 -0.31 -5.16 3.43
C THR A 119 0.13 -5.79 4.75
N THR A 120 -0.51 -6.90 5.16
CA THR A 120 -0.21 -7.59 6.42
C THR A 120 1.13 -8.33 6.36
N LEU A 121 1.47 -8.92 5.22
CA LEU A 121 2.80 -9.52 5.00
C LEU A 121 3.89 -8.46 5.16
N MET A 122 3.70 -7.26 4.59
CA MET A 122 4.66 -6.18 4.77
C MET A 122 4.73 -5.68 6.21
N LEU A 123 3.63 -5.64 6.94
CA LEU A 123 3.64 -5.34 8.37
C LEU A 123 4.55 -6.32 9.13
N GLY A 124 4.45 -7.62 8.86
CA GLY A 124 5.31 -8.63 9.45
C GLY A 124 6.80 -8.43 9.11
N VAL A 125 7.12 -8.29 7.83
CA VAL A 125 8.50 -8.05 7.37
C VAL A 125 9.06 -6.75 7.94
N GLY A 126 8.28 -5.68 7.90
CA GLY A 126 8.69 -4.36 8.38
C GLY A 126 8.93 -4.34 9.89
N THR A 127 8.09 -5.01 10.69
CA THR A 127 8.28 -5.11 12.14
C THR A 127 9.55 -5.89 12.48
N LEU A 128 9.82 -6.99 11.79
CA LEU A 128 11.07 -7.74 11.94
C LEU A 128 12.29 -6.88 11.58
N TRP A 129 12.22 -6.15 10.47
CA TRP A 129 13.31 -5.28 10.06
C TRP A 129 13.61 -4.17 11.08
N VAL A 130 12.58 -3.51 11.60
CA VAL A 130 12.73 -2.49 12.65
C VAL A 130 13.32 -3.12 13.92
N TRP A 131 12.86 -4.31 14.30
CA TRP A 131 13.35 -5.02 15.49
C TRP A 131 14.84 -5.37 15.39
N PHE A 132 15.29 -5.88 14.23
CA PHE A 132 16.70 -6.18 14.00
C PHE A 132 17.57 -4.92 14.02
N ARG A 133 17.10 -3.82 13.41
CA ARG A 133 17.81 -2.54 13.40
C ARG A 133 17.89 -1.87 14.79
N ALA A 134 16.93 -2.11 15.65
CA ALA A 134 16.94 -1.56 17.00
C ALA A 134 17.88 -2.31 17.95
N LYS A 135 18.33 -3.50 17.57
CA LYS A 135 19.26 -4.35 18.38
C LYS A 135 20.72 -4.21 17.98
N GLY A 136 21.04 -3.71 16.82
CA GLY A 136 22.38 -3.44 16.31
C GLY A 136 22.77 -2.00 16.48
#